data_a69e42d89c0cfdfe11b32ed6daf8aa1c
#
_entry.id   a69e42d89c0cfdfe11b32ed6daf8aa1c
#
_cell.length_a   1.000
_cell.length_b   1.000
_cell.length_c   1.000
_cell.angle_alpha   90.00
_cell.angle_beta   90.00
_cell.angle_gamma   90.00
#
_symmetry.space_group_name_H-M   'P 1'
#
loop_
_entity.id
_entity.type
_entity.pdbx_description
1 polymer ?
#
loop_
_entity_poly.entity_id
_entity_poly.type
_entity_poly.pdbx_seq_one_letter_code
_entity_poly.pdbx_strand_id
1 'polypeptide(L)'
;LRRTRETADRLGVPAAALTFDTHPDTLVSGHSVPLLNTPEDRAALMREYYGIDEVRTLHFDRETMTQPWERFAEETLLGRYHAVHLVCGHDFRFGDRGAGNPEKLAAFCAQRGIGFDRIDVIELDGAPVSSTRIRALLEAGDMAEAVRCLGHPHVLTGPVVSGRRLGRTIGIPTANLALPPQLLCPRHGVYAALACFDGRRLPAVVNIGSRPTVGGTHVTVEP
;
A
#
# COMPACT_ATOMS: atom_id res chain seq x y z
N LEU A 1 4.48 -9.77 -5.60
CA LEU A 1 5.66 -8.97 -5.92
C LEU A 1 6.92 -9.85 -6.09
N ARG A 2 7.27 -10.79 -5.17
CA ARG A 2 8.44 -11.70 -5.36
C ARG A 2 8.33 -12.48 -6.67
N ARG A 3 7.19 -13.12 -6.95
CA ARG A 3 6.97 -13.84 -8.21
C ARG A 3 7.15 -12.93 -9.42
N THR A 4 6.71 -11.68 -9.34
CA THR A 4 6.90 -10.69 -10.41
C THR A 4 8.39 -10.44 -10.66
N ARG A 5 9.20 -10.25 -9.60
CA ARG A 5 10.65 -10.06 -9.73
C ARG A 5 11.34 -11.29 -10.31
N GLU A 6 11.08 -12.48 -9.75
CA GLU A 6 11.64 -13.74 -10.21
C GLU A 6 11.33 -14.01 -11.69
N THR A 7 10.09 -13.71 -12.10
CA THR A 7 9.67 -13.90 -13.51
C THR A 7 10.32 -12.88 -14.43
N ALA A 8 10.41 -11.63 -14.01
CA ALA A 8 11.08 -10.57 -14.77
C ALA A 8 12.57 -10.88 -14.96
N ASP A 9 13.27 -11.35 -13.93
CA ASP A 9 14.67 -11.77 -14.01
C ASP A 9 14.86 -12.91 -15.01
N ARG A 10 13.99 -13.91 -14.96
CA ARG A 10 14.02 -15.06 -15.88
C ARG A 10 13.76 -14.67 -17.34
N LEU A 11 12.94 -13.66 -17.56
CA LEU A 11 12.58 -13.17 -18.89
C LEU A 11 13.53 -12.07 -19.40
N GLY A 12 14.38 -11.50 -18.54
CA GLY A 12 15.26 -10.40 -18.89
C GLY A 12 14.52 -9.08 -19.15
N VAL A 13 13.41 -8.85 -18.46
CA VAL A 13 12.57 -7.65 -18.61
C VAL A 13 12.40 -6.93 -17.27
N PRO A 14 12.02 -5.63 -17.27
CA PRO A 14 11.73 -4.92 -16.03
C PRO A 14 10.55 -5.53 -15.25
N ALA A 15 10.68 -5.60 -13.92
CA ALA A 15 9.56 -5.92 -13.04
C ALA A 15 8.71 -4.67 -12.80
N ALA A 16 7.44 -4.73 -13.17
CA ALA A 16 6.51 -3.63 -12.99
C ALA A 16 5.36 -4.01 -12.04
N ALA A 17 4.90 -3.06 -11.24
CA ALA A 17 3.71 -3.17 -10.42
C ALA A 17 2.70 -2.08 -10.81
N LEU A 18 1.44 -2.48 -10.96
CA LEU A 18 0.32 -1.58 -11.19
C LEU A 18 -0.48 -1.44 -9.90
N THR A 19 -0.73 -0.22 -9.47
CA THR A 19 -1.49 0.10 -8.26
C THR A 19 -2.41 1.29 -8.50
N PHE A 20 -3.26 1.61 -7.51
CA PHE A 20 -4.20 2.73 -7.58
C PHE A 20 -3.87 3.79 -6.52
N ASP A 21 -4.15 5.05 -6.82
CA ASP A 21 -4.03 6.17 -5.88
C ASP A 21 -5.12 6.16 -4.80
N THR A 22 -6.30 5.64 -5.15
CA THR A 22 -7.46 5.54 -4.28
C THR A 22 -7.83 4.07 -4.06
N HIS A 23 -8.31 3.72 -2.87
CA HIS A 23 -8.81 2.37 -2.62
C HIS A 23 -10.09 2.13 -3.44
N PRO A 24 -10.16 1.08 -4.29
CA PRO A 24 -11.33 0.85 -5.14
C PRO A 24 -12.65 0.81 -4.37
N ASP A 25 -12.68 0.18 -3.19
CA ASP A 25 -13.88 0.09 -2.37
C ASP A 25 -14.41 1.45 -1.90
N THR A 26 -13.58 2.48 -1.83
CA THR A 26 -14.02 3.83 -1.49
C THR A 26 -15.03 4.35 -2.51
N LEU A 27 -14.80 4.10 -3.80
CA LEU A 27 -15.75 4.50 -4.85
C LEU A 27 -16.95 3.55 -4.96
N VAL A 28 -16.73 2.24 -4.72
CA VAL A 28 -17.78 1.22 -4.84
C VAL A 28 -18.78 1.30 -3.70
N SER A 29 -18.29 1.43 -2.45
CA SER A 29 -19.14 1.43 -1.24
C SER A 29 -19.59 2.82 -0.80
N GLY A 30 -18.91 3.88 -1.29
CA GLY A 30 -19.10 5.25 -0.81
C GLY A 30 -18.51 5.51 0.60
N HIS A 31 -17.85 4.53 1.19
CA HIS A 31 -17.19 4.66 2.48
C HIS A 31 -15.66 4.77 2.29
N SER A 32 -15.04 5.74 2.95
CA SER A 32 -13.59 5.87 2.92
C SER A 32 -12.93 4.65 3.57
N VAL A 33 -12.13 3.91 2.80
CA VAL A 33 -11.28 2.83 3.32
C VAL A 33 -9.89 3.40 3.59
N PRO A 34 -9.42 3.42 4.86
CA PRO A 34 -8.12 3.97 5.19
C PRO A 34 -7.00 3.23 4.45
N LEU A 35 -6.06 3.99 3.89
CA LEU A 35 -4.89 3.46 3.21
C LEU A 35 -3.86 2.96 4.22
N LEU A 36 -3.23 1.82 3.97
CA LEU A 36 -2.09 1.33 4.76
C LEU A 36 -0.82 2.13 4.49
N ASN A 37 -0.68 2.64 3.26
CA ASN A 37 0.45 3.45 2.81
C ASN A 37 -0.05 4.51 1.82
N THR A 38 0.64 5.64 1.75
CA THR A 38 0.46 6.56 0.62
C THR A 38 0.90 5.89 -0.69
N PRO A 39 0.45 6.37 -1.86
CA PRO A 39 0.96 5.84 -3.15
C PRO A 39 2.48 5.91 -3.26
N GLU A 40 3.09 6.99 -2.76
CA GLU A 40 4.54 7.23 -2.77
C GLU A 40 5.27 6.22 -1.87
N ASP A 41 4.81 6.03 -0.62
CA ASP A 41 5.38 5.06 0.32
C ASP A 41 5.25 3.64 -0.23
N ARG A 42 4.08 3.31 -0.79
CA ARG A 42 3.83 2.01 -1.41
C ARG A 42 4.82 1.73 -2.54
N ALA A 43 5.05 2.72 -3.40
CA ALA A 43 6.02 2.61 -4.49
C ALA A 43 7.45 2.44 -3.96
N ALA A 44 7.83 3.19 -2.91
CA ALA A 44 9.14 3.06 -2.28
C ALA A 44 9.33 1.68 -1.66
N LEU A 45 8.34 1.17 -0.91
CA LEU A 45 8.35 -0.16 -0.30
C LEU A 45 8.43 -1.29 -1.35
N MET A 46 7.70 -1.17 -2.45
CA MET A 46 7.77 -2.14 -3.55
C MET A 46 9.16 -2.21 -4.18
N ARG A 47 9.84 -1.07 -4.32
CA ARG A 47 11.23 -1.02 -4.82
C ARG A 47 12.21 -1.57 -3.80
N GLU A 48 12.13 -1.11 -2.55
CA GLU A 48 13.09 -1.45 -1.50
C GLU A 48 13.04 -2.93 -1.10
N TYR A 49 11.83 -3.47 -0.87
CA TYR A 49 11.68 -4.83 -0.32
C TYR A 49 11.47 -5.92 -1.37
N TYR A 50 11.06 -5.56 -2.57
CA TYR A 50 10.70 -6.54 -3.60
C TYR A 50 11.44 -6.35 -4.94
N GLY A 51 12.29 -5.32 -5.05
CA GLY A 51 13.08 -5.07 -6.26
C GLY A 51 12.23 -4.76 -7.49
N ILE A 52 11.06 -4.11 -7.30
CA ILE A 52 10.22 -3.70 -8.42
C ILE A 52 10.87 -2.48 -9.10
N ASP A 53 11.17 -2.60 -10.38
CA ASP A 53 11.83 -1.53 -11.15
C ASP A 53 10.87 -0.37 -11.41
N GLU A 54 9.63 -0.67 -11.78
CA GLU A 54 8.62 0.32 -12.13
C GLU A 54 7.34 0.14 -11.32
N VAL A 55 6.89 1.21 -10.66
CA VAL A 55 5.57 1.26 -10.02
C VAL A 55 4.72 2.30 -10.73
N ARG A 56 3.62 1.84 -11.31
CA ARG A 56 2.66 2.66 -12.04
C ARG A 56 1.40 2.84 -11.20
N THR A 57 1.14 4.06 -10.77
CA THR A 57 -0.08 4.41 -10.04
C THR A 57 -1.12 4.92 -11.03
N LEU A 58 -2.24 4.22 -11.12
CA LEU A 58 -3.39 4.64 -11.90
C LEU A 58 -4.34 5.45 -11.04
N HIS A 59 -4.92 6.48 -11.61
CA HIS A 59 -6.07 7.15 -11.01
C HIS A 59 -7.28 6.23 -11.09
N PHE A 60 -7.89 5.95 -9.92
CA PHE A 60 -9.08 5.12 -9.85
C PHE A 60 -10.32 6.02 -9.76
N ASP A 61 -10.99 6.16 -10.88
CA ASP A 61 -12.20 6.96 -11.04
C ASP A 61 -13.36 6.12 -11.57
N ARG A 62 -14.48 6.78 -11.85
CA ARG A 62 -15.66 6.11 -12.37
C ARG A 62 -15.42 5.51 -13.76
N GLU A 63 -14.61 6.13 -14.61
CA GLU A 63 -14.28 5.61 -15.94
C GLU A 63 -13.48 4.31 -15.83
N THR A 64 -12.43 4.30 -15.00
CA THR A 64 -11.62 3.10 -14.71
C THR A 64 -12.47 1.99 -14.08
N MET A 65 -13.39 2.35 -13.17
CA MET A 65 -14.27 1.40 -12.48
C MET A 65 -15.26 0.71 -13.42
N THR A 66 -15.79 1.43 -14.44
CA THR A 66 -16.82 0.92 -15.35
C THR A 66 -16.27 0.42 -16.69
N GLN A 67 -14.96 0.47 -16.88
CA GLN A 67 -14.31 -0.04 -18.09
C GLN A 67 -14.50 -1.56 -18.20
N PRO A 68 -14.88 -2.11 -19.38
CA PRO A 68 -14.90 -3.55 -19.61
C PRO A 68 -13.54 -4.18 -19.28
N TRP A 69 -13.54 -5.36 -18.64
CA TRP A 69 -12.29 -6.00 -18.21
C TRP A 69 -11.39 -6.37 -19.40
N GLU A 70 -11.98 -6.76 -20.54
CA GLU A 70 -11.24 -7.05 -21.78
C GLU A 70 -10.48 -5.81 -22.28
N ARG A 71 -11.16 -4.65 -22.24
CA ARG A 71 -10.57 -3.39 -22.66
C ARG A 71 -9.41 -2.98 -21.75
N PHE A 72 -9.56 -3.15 -20.43
CA PHE A 72 -8.47 -2.91 -19.49
C PHE A 72 -7.27 -3.83 -19.78
N ALA A 73 -7.50 -5.12 -20.01
CA ALA A 73 -6.45 -6.08 -20.32
C ALA A 73 -5.75 -5.73 -21.66
N GLU A 74 -6.52 -5.44 -22.71
CA GLU A 74 -5.98 -5.16 -24.04
C GLU A 74 -5.29 -3.80 -24.13
N GLU A 75 -5.99 -2.71 -23.77
CA GLU A 75 -5.49 -1.36 -23.97
C GLU A 75 -4.52 -0.92 -22.88
N THR A 76 -4.76 -1.31 -21.61
CA THR A 76 -3.93 -0.87 -20.50
C THR A 76 -2.76 -1.82 -20.28
N LEU A 77 -3.01 -3.11 -20.04
CA LEU A 77 -1.92 -4.03 -19.69
C LEU A 77 -1.01 -4.32 -20.89
N LEU A 78 -1.58 -4.60 -22.05
CA LEU A 78 -0.79 -4.92 -23.23
C LEU A 78 -0.44 -3.69 -24.07
N GLY A 79 -1.41 -2.86 -24.39
CA GLY A 79 -1.21 -1.72 -25.28
C GLY A 79 -0.33 -0.62 -24.66
N ARG A 80 -0.63 -0.20 -23.43
CA ARG A 80 0.08 0.91 -22.77
C ARG A 80 1.34 0.45 -22.02
N TYR A 81 1.29 -0.70 -21.34
CA TYR A 81 2.40 -1.17 -20.51
C TYR A 81 3.21 -2.31 -21.12
N HIS A 82 2.82 -2.80 -22.30
CA HIS A 82 3.53 -3.83 -23.06
C HIS A 82 3.87 -5.06 -22.23
N ALA A 83 2.94 -5.47 -21.34
CA ALA A 83 3.15 -6.59 -20.46
C ALA A 83 3.32 -7.90 -21.26
N VAL A 84 4.39 -8.62 -21.00
CA VAL A 84 4.70 -9.93 -21.61
C VAL A 84 4.39 -11.09 -20.65
N HIS A 85 4.19 -10.80 -19.38
CA HIS A 85 3.79 -11.74 -18.34
C HIS A 85 2.99 -11.01 -17.28
N LEU A 86 1.87 -11.57 -16.84
CA LEU A 86 1.00 -10.99 -15.82
C LEU A 86 1.02 -11.85 -14.55
N VAL A 87 1.07 -11.20 -13.39
CA VAL A 87 1.01 -11.85 -12.07
C VAL A 87 -0.10 -11.19 -11.26
N CYS A 88 -1.05 -11.96 -10.74
CA CYS A 88 -2.10 -11.43 -9.87
C CYS A 88 -2.42 -12.37 -8.69
N GLY A 89 -3.09 -11.85 -7.66
CA GLY A 89 -3.62 -12.66 -6.56
C GLY A 89 -4.83 -13.50 -6.98
N HIS A 90 -5.14 -14.52 -6.20
CA HIS A 90 -6.28 -15.43 -6.41
C HIS A 90 -7.64 -14.72 -6.39
N ASP A 91 -7.74 -13.62 -5.64
CA ASP A 91 -8.95 -12.82 -5.44
C ASP A 91 -9.01 -11.55 -6.29
N PHE A 92 -8.09 -11.41 -7.24
CA PHE A 92 -8.00 -10.21 -8.08
C PHE A 92 -9.29 -10.01 -8.89
N ARG A 93 -9.88 -8.81 -8.76
CA ARG A 93 -11.07 -8.39 -9.51
C ARG A 93 -10.79 -7.07 -10.21
N PHE A 94 -11.23 -6.96 -11.45
CA PHE A 94 -11.04 -5.75 -12.25
C PHE A 94 -12.12 -5.61 -13.34
N GLY A 95 -12.17 -4.42 -13.94
CA GLY A 95 -13.20 -4.09 -14.93
C GLY A 95 -14.57 -3.85 -14.29
N ASP A 96 -15.56 -3.53 -15.13
CA ASP A 96 -16.90 -3.21 -14.67
C ASP A 96 -17.45 -4.27 -13.73
N ARG A 97 -17.90 -3.83 -12.54
CA ARG A 97 -18.45 -4.68 -11.47
C ARG A 97 -17.56 -5.88 -11.10
N GLY A 98 -16.24 -5.76 -11.30
CA GLY A 98 -15.30 -6.84 -11.02
C GLY A 98 -15.50 -8.07 -11.92
N ALA A 99 -15.99 -7.88 -13.13
CA ALA A 99 -16.28 -8.96 -14.08
C ALA A 99 -15.02 -9.70 -14.55
N GLY A 100 -13.84 -9.05 -14.53
CA GLY A 100 -12.54 -9.67 -14.73
C GLY A 100 -12.08 -10.42 -13.49
N ASN A 101 -11.49 -11.58 -13.67
CA ASN A 101 -10.95 -12.43 -12.61
C ASN A 101 -9.70 -13.18 -13.10
N PRO A 102 -8.95 -13.87 -12.24
CA PRO A 102 -7.73 -14.60 -12.64
C PRO A 102 -7.95 -15.63 -13.72
N GLU A 103 -9.09 -16.37 -13.72
CA GLU A 103 -9.39 -17.39 -14.69
C GLU A 103 -9.59 -16.80 -16.10
N LYS A 104 -10.36 -15.71 -16.20
CA LYS A 104 -10.54 -14.98 -17.45
C LYS A 104 -9.25 -14.36 -17.94
N LEU A 105 -8.43 -13.81 -17.03
CA LEU A 105 -7.15 -13.22 -17.38
C LEU A 105 -6.17 -14.27 -17.86
N ALA A 106 -6.17 -15.47 -17.26
CA ALA A 106 -5.36 -16.61 -17.72
C ALA A 106 -5.74 -17.03 -19.15
N ALA A 107 -7.05 -17.16 -19.42
CA ALA A 107 -7.54 -17.51 -20.75
C ALA A 107 -7.18 -16.44 -21.79
N PHE A 108 -7.31 -15.16 -21.42
CA PHE A 108 -6.92 -14.03 -22.24
C PHE A 108 -5.42 -14.05 -22.57
N CYS A 109 -4.56 -14.30 -21.58
CA CYS A 109 -3.11 -14.39 -21.76
C CYS A 109 -2.73 -15.58 -22.67
N ALA A 110 -3.33 -16.75 -22.44
CA ALA A 110 -3.07 -17.95 -23.26
C ALA A 110 -3.39 -17.72 -24.75
N GLN A 111 -4.48 -17.04 -25.07
CA GLN A 111 -4.86 -16.73 -26.46
C GLN A 111 -3.87 -15.80 -27.17
N ARG A 112 -3.05 -15.05 -26.40
CA ARG A 112 -2.09 -14.03 -26.92
C ARG A 112 -0.63 -14.46 -26.75
N GLY A 113 -0.36 -15.65 -26.24
CA GLY A 113 0.99 -16.11 -25.96
C GLY A 113 1.68 -15.36 -24.84
N ILE A 114 0.91 -14.73 -23.92
CA ILE A 114 1.39 -13.97 -22.76
C ILE A 114 1.48 -14.90 -21.55
N GLY A 115 2.57 -14.81 -20.80
CA GLY A 115 2.71 -15.58 -19.57
C GLY A 115 1.74 -15.12 -18.47
N PHE A 116 1.34 -16.05 -17.59
CA PHE A 116 0.43 -15.74 -16.50
C PHE A 116 0.73 -16.59 -15.26
N ASP A 117 0.80 -15.93 -14.10
CA ASP A 117 0.89 -16.56 -12.78
C ASP A 117 -0.25 -16.07 -11.88
N ARG A 118 -1.01 -17.00 -11.30
CA ARG A 118 -1.92 -16.72 -10.19
C ARG A 118 -1.22 -17.07 -8.88
N ILE A 119 -1.23 -16.14 -7.94
CA ILE A 119 -0.70 -16.35 -6.59
C ILE A 119 -1.85 -16.79 -5.68
N ASP A 120 -1.68 -17.93 -5.06
CA ASP A 120 -2.64 -18.47 -4.11
C ASP A 120 -2.63 -17.67 -2.78
N VAL A 121 -3.58 -17.98 -1.90
CA VAL A 121 -3.67 -17.39 -0.56
C VAL A 121 -2.35 -17.58 0.18
N ILE A 122 -1.82 -16.50 0.73
CA ILE A 122 -0.68 -16.56 1.66
C ILE A 122 -1.24 -16.55 3.06
N GLU A 123 -0.87 -17.55 3.86
CA GLU A 123 -1.29 -17.66 5.25
C GLU A 123 -0.09 -17.46 6.19
N LEU A 124 -0.40 -16.90 7.35
CA LEU A 124 0.52 -16.77 8.47
C LEU A 124 -0.21 -17.29 9.71
N ASP A 125 0.34 -18.35 10.33
CA ASP A 125 -0.23 -19.04 11.50
C ASP A 125 -1.68 -19.54 11.23
N GLY A 126 -1.92 -20.09 10.03
CA GLY A 126 -3.22 -20.64 9.63
C GLY A 126 -4.30 -19.61 9.31
N ALA A 127 -3.95 -18.33 9.23
CA ALA A 127 -4.88 -17.27 8.86
C ALA A 127 -4.38 -16.49 7.63
N PRO A 128 -5.27 -16.13 6.69
CA PRO A 128 -4.91 -15.39 5.49
C PRO A 128 -4.27 -14.03 5.81
N VAL A 129 -3.20 -13.71 5.09
CA VAL A 129 -2.62 -12.35 5.09
C VAL A 129 -3.44 -11.49 4.14
N SER A 130 -4.05 -10.44 4.68
CA SER A 130 -4.88 -9.50 3.91
C SER A 130 -4.76 -8.07 4.44
N SER A 131 -5.05 -7.10 3.58
CA SER A 131 -5.10 -5.70 4.00
C SER A 131 -6.11 -5.45 5.13
N THR A 132 -7.21 -6.17 5.14
CA THR A 132 -8.23 -6.10 6.21
C THR A 132 -7.66 -6.57 7.55
N ARG A 133 -6.96 -7.73 7.57
CA ARG A 133 -6.29 -8.22 8.79
C ARG A 133 -5.22 -7.23 9.27
N ILE A 134 -4.41 -6.69 8.36
CA ILE A 134 -3.36 -5.74 8.72
C ILE A 134 -3.96 -4.46 9.32
N ARG A 135 -5.06 -3.92 8.75
CA ARG A 135 -5.74 -2.75 9.35
C ARG A 135 -6.21 -3.04 10.76
N ALA A 136 -6.89 -4.16 10.97
CA ALA A 136 -7.36 -4.55 12.31
C ALA A 136 -6.21 -4.68 13.32
N LEU A 137 -5.07 -5.24 12.93
CA LEU A 137 -3.88 -5.34 13.79
C LEU A 137 -3.31 -3.96 14.16
N LEU A 138 -3.21 -3.05 13.19
CA LEU A 138 -2.74 -1.67 13.43
C LEU A 138 -3.70 -0.91 14.35
N GLU A 139 -5.01 -1.05 14.16
CA GLU A 139 -6.04 -0.45 15.00
C GLU A 139 -6.06 -1.04 16.42
N ALA A 140 -5.74 -2.32 16.57
CA ALA A 140 -5.57 -2.97 17.86
C ALA A 140 -4.23 -2.59 18.54
N GLY A 141 -3.25 -2.06 17.79
CA GLY A 141 -1.90 -1.76 18.28
C GLY A 141 -0.96 -2.98 18.31
N ASP A 142 -1.36 -4.09 17.70
CA ASP A 142 -0.49 -5.27 17.55
C ASP A 142 0.48 -5.06 16.37
N MET A 143 1.46 -4.21 16.61
CA MET A 143 2.45 -3.84 15.62
C MET A 143 3.35 -5.03 15.24
N ALA A 144 3.63 -5.92 16.19
CA ALA A 144 4.49 -7.07 15.93
C ALA A 144 3.86 -8.00 14.87
N GLU A 145 2.58 -8.34 15.04
CA GLU A 145 1.88 -9.19 14.09
C GLU A 145 1.58 -8.45 12.77
N ALA A 146 1.30 -7.14 12.83
CA ALA A 146 1.14 -6.32 11.63
C ALA A 146 2.40 -6.34 10.75
N VAL A 147 3.59 -6.18 11.35
CA VAL A 147 4.89 -6.24 10.66
C VAL A 147 5.15 -7.64 10.07
N ARG A 148 4.80 -8.71 10.78
CA ARG A 148 4.89 -10.08 10.26
C ARG A 148 4.01 -10.27 9.02
N CYS A 149 2.78 -9.77 9.06
CA CYS A 149 1.85 -9.83 7.92
C CYS A 149 2.31 -8.96 6.75
N LEU A 150 2.86 -7.76 7.01
CA LEU A 150 3.39 -6.86 5.98
C LEU A 150 4.67 -7.39 5.33
N GLY A 151 5.50 -8.09 6.09
CA GLY A 151 6.86 -8.48 5.68
C GLY A 151 7.88 -7.34 5.69
N HIS A 152 7.50 -6.18 6.23
CA HIS A 152 8.33 -4.98 6.42
C HIS A 152 7.75 -4.10 7.53
N PRO A 153 8.51 -3.15 8.10
CA PRO A 153 7.96 -2.18 9.06
C PRO A 153 6.79 -1.38 8.47
N HIS A 154 5.80 -1.05 9.32
CA HIS A 154 4.75 -0.11 8.92
C HIS A 154 5.36 1.29 8.79
N VAL A 155 4.99 2.01 7.73
CA VAL A 155 5.57 3.33 7.40
C VAL A 155 4.50 4.41 7.51
N LEU A 156 4.84 5.49 8.19
CA LEU A 156 4.06 6.72 8.25
C LEU A 156 4.92 7.87 7.76
N THR A 157 4.51 8.49 6.65
CA THR A 157 5.25 9.61 6.04
C THR A 157 4.38 10.87 6.02
N GLY A 158 4.99 11.98 6.37
CA GLY A 158 4.34 13.28 6.33
C GLY A 158 5.33 14.43 6.54
N PRO A 159 4.95 15.65 6.18
CA PRO A 159 5.77 16.82 6.47
C PRO A 159 5.86 17.07 7.98
N VAL A 160 7.03 17.55 8.40
CA VAL A 160 7.23 18.02 9.77
C VAL A 160 6.55 19.38 9.93
N VAL A 161 5.64 19.47 10.88
CA VAL A 161 4.90 20.71 11.20
C VAL A 161 5.27 21.24 12.57
N SER A 162 5.13 22.55 12.76
CA SER A 162 5.39 23.16 14.06
C SER A 162 4.33 22.77 15.07
N GLY A 163 4.74 22.08 16.15
CA GLY A 163 3.93 21.82 17.33
C GLY A 163 4.06 22.92 18.38
N ARG A 164 3.51 22.69 19.59
CA ARG A 164 3.58 23.61 20.74
C ARG A 164 4.98 23.79 21.33
N ARG A 165 5.99 23.08 20.81
CA ARG A 165 7.40 23.14 21.22
C ARG A 165 7.63 22.86 22.72
N LEU A 166 6.70 22.18 23.40
CA LEU A 166 6.81 21.84 24.83
C LEU A 166 8.05 20.97 25.12
N GLY A 167 8.40 20.07 24.24
CA GLY A 167 9.61 19.25 24.36
C GLY A 167 10.89 20.07 24.50
N ARG A 168 10.97 21.26 23.88
CA ARG A 168 12.13 22.16 24.04
C ARG A 168 12.29 22.68 25.47
N THR A 169 11.19 22.87 26.21
CA THR A 169 11.24 23.40 27.60
C THR A 169 11.80 22.37 28.59
N ILE A 170 11.73 21.09 28.22
CA ILE A 170 12.25 19.97 29.04
C ILE A 170 13.51 19.31 28.42
N GLY A 171 14.12 19.97 27.42
CA GLY A 171 15.35 19.48 26.78
C GLY A 171 15.16 18.32 25.79
N ILE A 172 13.92 17.92 25.48
CA ILE A 172 13.60 16.83 24.55
C ILE A 172 12.78 17.39 23.39
N PRO A 173 13.43 18.00 22.38
CA PRO A 173 12.70 18.51 21.21
C PRO A 173 12.07 17.35 20.43
N THR A 174 10.79 17.50 20.07
CA THR A 174 10.04 16.51 19.27
C THR A 174 9.68 17.11 17.92
N ALA A 175 9.61 16.31 16.88
CA ALA A 175 9.02 16.65 15.61
C ALA A 175 7.52 16.28 15.65
N ASN A 176 6.71 16.94 14.82
CA ASN A 176 5.30 16.53 14.63
C ASN A 176 5.10 16.25 13.15
N LEU A 177 4.56 15.06 12.82
CA LEU A 177 4.23 14.71 11.46
C LEU A 177 2.76 15.01 11.18
N ALA A 178 2.48 15.70 10.07
CA ALA A 178 1.13 15.84 9.55
C ALA A 178 0.84 14.67 8.61
N LEU A 179 -0.01 13.73 9.05
CA LEU A 179 -0.39 12.58 8.21
C LEU A 179 -1.51 12.96 7.25
N PRO A 180 -1.49 12.43 6.01
CA PRO A 180 -2.62 12.53 5.11
C PRO A 180 -3.90 11.95 5.75
N PRO A 181 -5.06 12.62 5.63
CA PRO A 181 -6.29 12.21 6.34
C PRO A 181 -6.81 10.83 5.93
N GLN A 182 -6.45 10.34 4.74
CA GLN A 182 -6.83 9.01 4.25
C GLN A 182 -5.90 7.90 4.74
N LEU A 183 -4.78 8.22 5.40
CA LEU A 183 -3.82 7.23 5.89
C LEU A 183 -4.31 6.65 7.20
N LEU A 184 -4.27 5.30 7.33
CA LEU A 184 -4.53 4.62 8.59
C LEU A 184 -3.47 5.02 9.62
N CYS A 185 -3.93 5.57 10.73
CA CYS A 185 -3.07 5.78 11.88
C CYS A 185 -3.21 4.59 12.85
N PRO A 186 -2.12 3.98 13.30
CA PRO A 186 -2.17 2.91 14.29
C PRO A 186 -2.82 3.39 15.60
N ARG A 187 -3.23 2.44 16.44
CA ARG A 187 -3.73 2.72 17.79
C ARG A 187 -2.83 3.71 18.51
N HIS A 188 -3.44 4.62 19.28
CA HIS A 188 -2.68 5.53 20.12
C HIS A 188 -1.77 4.78 21.09
N GLY A 189 -0.53 5.22 21.20
CA GLY A 189 0.48 4.55 22.02
C GLY A 189 1.89 5.05 21.74
N VAL A 190 2.85 4.40 22.36
CA VAL A 190 4.28 4.68 22.20
C VAL A 190 4.93 3.50 21.48
N TYR A 191 5.67 3.79 20.43
CA TYR A 191 6.25 2.80 19.53
C TYR A 191 7.74 3.01 19.35
N ALA A 192 8.49 1.91 19.32
CA ALA A 192 9.84 1.90 18.81
C ALA A 192 9.82 1.99 17.29
N ALA A 193 10.58 2.88 16.69
CA ALA A 193 10.58 3.14 15.25
C ALA A 193 11.97 3.51 14.73
N LEU A 194 12.07 3.64 13.42
CA LEU A 194 13.19 4.28 12.75
C LEU A 194 12.69 5.59 12.13
N ALA A 195 13.23 6.71 12.58
CA ALA A 195 13.01 8.00 11.94
C ALA A 195 13.92 8.10 10.72
N CYS A 196 13.32 8.35 9.55
CA CYS A 196 14.02 8.47 8.27
C CYS A 196 13.89 9.92 7.78
N PHE A 197 15.01 10.63 7.67
CA PHE A 197 15.06 12.00 7.14
C PHE A 197 16.46 12.30 6.59
N ASP A 198 16.55 13.10 5.55
CA ASP A 198 17.81 13.50 4.91
C ASP A 198 18.76 12.32 4.62
N GLY A 199 18.18 11.17 4.17
CA GLY A 199 18.93 9.94 3.88
C GLY A 199 19.46 9.20 5.10
N ARG A 200 19.14 9.64 6.31
CA ARG A 200 19.53 8.99 7.58
C ARG A 200 18.40 8.14 8.12
N ARG A 201 18.77 7.06 8.82
CA ARG A 201 17.87 6.21 9.61
C ARG A 201 18.36 6.17 11.04
N LEU A 202 17.57 6.69 11.97
CA LEU A 202 17.91 6.77 13.38
C LEU A 202 16.85 6.06 14.24
N PRO A 203 17.25 5.32 15.29
CA PRO A 203 16.30 4.82 16.26
C PRO A 203 15.53 5.98 16.89
N ALA A 204 14.22 5.80 17.03
CA ALA A 204 13.32 6.80 17.58
C ALA A 204 12.24 6.16 18.45
N VAL A 205 11.68 6.96 19.34
CA VAL A 205 10.47 6.65 20.07
C VAL A 205 9.36 7.55 19.54
N VAL A 206 8.30 6.93 19.01
CA VAL A 206 7.19 7.65 18.39
C VAL A 206 5.97 7.58 19.30
N ASN A 207 5.45 8.73 19.68
CA ASN A 207 4.17 8.84 20.38
C ASN A 207 3.06 9.15 19.37
N ILE A 208 2.07 8.27 19.28
CA ILE A 208 0.84 8.47 18.52
C ILE A 208 -0.26 8.79 19.51
N GLY A 209 -0.86 9.96 19.38
CA GLY A 209 -1.90 10.41 20.30
C GLY A 209 -2.90 11.36 19.64
N SER A 210 -3.96 11.68 20.36
CA SER A 210 -4.92 12.71 19.94
C SER A 210 -4.79 13.95 20.80
N ARG A 211 -4.93 15.11 20.17
CA ARG A 211 -5.02 16.39 20.89
C ARG A 211 -6.38 17.03 20.63
N PRO A 212 -7.10 17.44 21.69
CA PRO A 212 -8.27 18.29 21.53
C PRO A 212 -7.85 19.64 20.92
N THR A 213 -8.49 20.05 19.85
CA THR A 213 -8.33 21.38 19.26
C THR A 213 -9.68 22.07 19.14
N VAL A 214 -9.68 23.40 19.03
CA VAL A 214 -10.89 24.15 18.69
C VAL A 214 -11.29 23.77 17.27
N GLY A 215 -12.26 22.85 17.13
CA GLY A 215 -12.72 22.32 15.82
C GLY A 215 -12.58 20.81 15.61
N GLY A 216 -12.07 20.05 16.60
CA GLY A 216 -11.99 18.59 16.52
C GLY A 216 -10.79 17.97 17.23
N THR A 217 -10.65 16.66 17.11
CA THR A 217 -9.51 15.91 17.64
C THR A 217 -8.49 15.71 16.53
N HIS A 218 -7.29 16.23 16.69
CA HIS A 218 -6.20 16.03 15.73
C HIS A 218 -5.29 14.92 16.21
N VAL A 219 -5.01 13.93 15.35
CA VAL A 219 -4.02 12.89 15.64
C VAL A 219 -2.62 13.49 15.47
N THR A 220 -1.76 13.29 16.47
CA THR A 220 -0.37 13.72 16.43
C THR A 220 0.56 12.51 16.40
N VAL A 221 1.55 12.57 15.54
CA VAL A 221 2.65 11.59 15.46
C VAL A 221 3.93 12.35 15.79
N GLU A 222 4.53 12.01 16.93
CA GLU A 222 5.70 12.71 17.49
C GLU A 222 6.85 11.72 17.64
N PRO A 223 7.76 11.68 16.65
CA PRO A 223 9.02 10.96 16.78
C PRO A 223 10.02 11.67 17.69
#